data_82438d6f350202dc9b8bae52f3970957
#
_entry.id   82438d6f350202dc9b8bae52f3970957
#
_cell.length_a   1.000
_cell.length_b   1.000
_cell.length_c   1.000
_cell.angle_alpha   90.00
_cell.angle_beta   90.00
_cell.angle_gamma   90.00
#
_symmetry.space_group_name_H-M   'P 1'
#
loop_
_entity.id
_entity.type
_entity.pdbx_description
1 polymer ?
#
loop_
_entity_poly.entity_id
_entity_poly.type
_entity_poly.pdbx_seq_one_letter_code
_entity_poly.pdbx_strand_id
1 'polypeptide(L)'
;MRIALFGARGIPHTYSGTETFFGELAPRLAARGHEVIVYCRRSLFSRRPSSYRGVRLIYLPSVETKSLSTPTHTLACAIDVLFRDVDVMLVTNVSNAILCIVPRLFGKNVALNVDGVEWNRSKWSSLGRRYFYWSACLAGKICPDGIITDAAEMQRIYQEEFGTRSVCIAYGANIENSADPDVVREYGLEPFKYYLIASRLVPENSADLIIKGFEQLQTDKLLAIAGDANYRSAFVDGLKRTSDRRVRFLGHISNSDHVKELHCNCFCYIHGHSVGGTNPALLKAFGYSNCILALNTPFNREVVGNYGILFQNDPRDLAAKLETLERHPDEVISLRKRASARILEKYTWDHVANQYEDYFRRLVAGDSPAMDSPLGMYVPQHQELATTQVLSGPR
;
A
#
# COMPACT_ATOMS: atom_id res chain seq x y z
N MET A 1 -16.30 -5.86 -19.18
CA MET A 1 -15.31 -6.96 -19.05
C MET A 1 -15.64 -7.79 -17.83
N ARG A 2 -15.24 -9.06 -17.87
CA ARG A 2 -15.33 -9.99 -16.74
C ARG A 2 -13.94 -10.13 -16.14
N ILE A 3 -13.78 -9.66 -14.90
CA ILE A 3 -12.49 -9.46 -14.25
C ILE A 3 -12.43 -10.35 -13.01
N ALA A 4 -11.38 -11.12 -12.84
CA ALA A 4 -11.12 -11.94 -11.66
C ALA A 4 -9.93 -11.41 -10.84
N LEU A 5 -10.06 -11.28 -9.54
CA LEU A 5 -9.00 -10.84 -8.62
C LEU A 5 -8.69 -11.94 -7.61
N PHE A 6 -7.41 -12.30 -7.48
CA PHE A 6 -6.93 -13.27 -6.48
C PHE A 6 -5.46 -13.06 -6.10
N GLY A 7 -4.95 -13.86 -5.17
CA GLY A 7 -3.61 -13.71 -4.59
C GLY A 7 -3.61 -13.04 -3.21
N ALA A 8 -4.75 -12.46 -2.80
CA ALA A 8 -5.01 -11.93 -1.46
C ALA A 8 -5.88 -12.89 -0.63
N ARG A 9 -6.25 -12.48 0.58
CA ARG A 9 -7.15 -13.26 1.46
C ARG A 9 -8.61 -13.16 1.07
N GLY A 10 -9.00 -12.10 0.37
CA GLY A 10 -10.37 -11.79 -0.05
C GLY A 10 -10.95 -10.55 0.63
N ILE A 11 -12.22 -10.24 0.31
CA ILE A 11 -12.97 -9.09 0.81
C ILE A 11 -14.36 -9.52 1.34
N PRO A 12 -15.00 -8.75 2.26
CA PRO A 12 -14.41 -7.65 3.02
C PRO A 12 -13.42 -8.16 4.07
N HIS A 13 -12.23 -7.63 4.10
CA HIS A 13 -11.22 -7.98 5.09
C HIS A 13 -10.21 -6.82 5.20
N THR A 14 -9.83 -6.42 6.41
CA THR A 14 -9.03 -5.21 6.65
C THR A 14 -7.61 -5.50 7.17
N TYR A 15 -7.11 -6.73 6.97
CA TYR A 15 -5.86 -7.15 7.58
C TYR A 15 -4.60 -6.52 6.98
N SER A 16 -4.57 -6.26 5.67
CA SER A 16 -3.38 -5.72 5.01
C SER A 16 -3.73 -4.77 3.86
N GLY A 17 -2.68 -4.11 3.30
CA GLY A 17 -2.83 -3.21 2.16
C GLY A 17 -3.46 -3.87 0.94
N THR A 18 -3.18 -5.15 0.67
CA THR A 18 -3.72 -5.87 -0.48
C THR A 18 -5.23 -6.11 -0.37
N GLU A 19 -5.73 -6.46 0.83
CA GLU A 19 -7.17 -6.59 1.06
C GLU A 19 -7.88 -5.25 0.97
N THR A 20 -7.27 -4.17 1.49
CA THR A 20 -7.78 -2.80 1.29
C THR A 20 -7.82 -2.45 -0.19
N PHE A 21 -6.77 -2.76 -0.94
CA PHE A 21 -6.70 -2.53 -2.38
C PHE A 21 -7.83 -3.25 -3.14
N PHE A 22 -8.05 -4.53 -2.89
CA PHE A 22 -9.17 -5.25 -3.51
C PHE A 22 -10.53 -4.72 -3.07
N GLY A 23 -10.67 -4.34 -1.78
CA GLY A 23 -11.90 -3.78 -1.23
C GLY A 23 -12.28 -2.43 -1.82
N GLU A 24 -11.31 -1.67 -2.32
CA GLU A 24 -11.52 -0.37 -2.96
C GLU A 24 -11.60 -0.47 -4.50
N LEU A 25 -10.73 -1.26 -5.14
CA LEU A 25 -10.70 -1.42 -6.59
C LEU A 25 -11.90 -2.20 -7.12
N ALA A 26 -12.18 -3.38 -6.56
CA ALA A 26 -13.19 -4.28 -7.12
C ALA A 26 -14.61 -3.68 -7.14
N PRO A 27 -15.11 -3.02 -6.07
CA PRO A 27 -16.42 -2.36 -6.11
C PRO A 27 -16.48 -1.19 -7.11
N ARG A 28 -15.37 -0.45 -7.30
CA ARG A 28 -15.31 0.64 -8.27
C ARG A 28 -15.41 0.13 -9.71
N LEU A 29 -14.72 -0.96 -10.02
CA LEU A 29 -14.84 -1.62 -11.32
C LEU A 29 -16.26 -2.18 -11.53
N ALA A 30 -16.87 -2.78 -10.50
CA ALA A 30 -18.25 -3.27 -10.58
C ALA A 30 -19.25 -2.11 -10.82
N ALA A 31 -19.09 -0.98 -10.14
CA ALA A 31 -19.91 0.22 -10.33
C ALA A 31 -19.80 0.81 -11.74
N ARG A 32 -18.73 0.51 -12.48
CA ARG A 32 -18.51 0.90 -13.89
C ARG A 32 -19.08 -0.09 -14.90
N GLY A 33 -19.84 -1.09 -14.42
CA GLY A 33 -20.52 -2.07 -15.28
C GLY A 33 -19.65 -3.28 -15.65
N HIS A 34 -18.52 -3.52 -14.94
CA HIS A 34 -17.75 -4.75 -15.10
C HIS A 34 -18.31 -5.87 -14.22
N GLU A 35 -18.26 -7.09 -14.70
CA GLU A 35 -18.52 -8.28 -13.89
C GLU A 35 -17.23 -8.62 -13.12
N VAL A 36 -17.23 -8.37 -11.82
CA VAL A 36 -16.02 -8.55 -11.00
C VAL A 36 -16.17 -9.72 -10.05
N ILE A 37 -15.20 -10.61 -10.07
CA ILE A 37 -15.08 -11.78 -9.16
C ILE A 37 -13.86 -11.54 -8.26
N VAL A 38 -14.04 -11.69 -6.95
CA VAL A 38 -12.93 -11.77 -5.99
C VAL A 38 -12.92 -13.13 -5.32
N TYR A 39 -11.77 -13.79 -5.38
CA TYR A 39 -11.55 -15.06 -4.70
C TYR A 39 -11.14 -14.82 -3.25
N CYS A 40 -11.81 -15.52 -2.35
CA CYS A 40 -11.64 -15.42 -0.90
C CYS A 40 -11.18 -16.76 -0.31
N ARG A 41 -10.26 -16.71 0.66
CA ARG A 41 -9.84 -17.90 1.41
C ARG A 41 -10.97 -18.36 2.33
N ARG A 42 -11.52 -19.53 2.04
CA ARG A 42 -12.70 -20.06 2.73
C ARG A 42 -12.56 -20.12 4.25
N SER A 43 -11.38 -20.43 4.75
CA SER A 43 -11.07 -20.59 6.18
C SER A 43 -11.15 -19.28 6.98
N LEU A 44 -10.95 -18.14 6.34
CA LEU A 44 -10.88 -16.82 7.00
C LEU A 44 -12.26 -16.14 7.12
N PHE A 45 -13.31 -16.73 6.53
CA PHE A 45 -14.65 -16.14 6.53
C PHE A 45 -15.65 -17.08 7.19
N SER A 46 -16.15 -16.69 8.37
CA SER A 46 -17.23 -17.39 9.07
C SER A 46 -18.57 -17.22 8.33
N ARG A 47 -18.86 -16.01 7.86
CA ARG A 47 -19.97 -15.70 6.95
C ARG A 47 -19.42 -15.59 5.53
N ARG A 48 -20.15 -16.17 4.56
CA ARG A 48 -19.71 -16.24 3.16
C ARG A 48 -20.80 -15.72 2.23
N PRO A 49 -21.06 -14.39 2.24
CA PRO A 49 -22.00 -13.82 1.29
C PRO A 49 -21.54 -14.09 -0.14
N SER A 50 -22.49 -14.28 -1.06
CA SER A 50 -22.17 -14.49 -2.49
C SER A 50 -21.72 -13.24 -3.19
N SER A 51 -21.99 -12.06 -2.61
CA SER A 51 -21.60 -10.76 -3.16
C SER A 51 -21.27 -9.73 -2.07
N TYR A 52 -20.49 -8.73 -2.44
CA TYR A 52 -20.15 -7.58 -1.62
C TYR A 52 -20.01 -6.33 -2.51
N ARG A 53 -20.85 -5.31 -2.30
CA ARG A 53 -20.83 -4.03 -3.04
C ARG A 53 -20.77 -4.22 -4.57
N GLY A 54 -21.62 -5.11 -5.11
CA GLY A 54 -21.67 -5.41 -6.54
C GLY A 54 -20.62 -6.42 -7.05
N VAL A 55 -19.69 -6.85 -6.20
CA VAL A 55 -18.63 -7.81 -6.52
C VAL A 55 -19.08 -9.23 -6.16
N ARG A 56 -18.93 -10.19 -7.07
CA ARG A 56 -19.17 -11.61 -6.80
C ARG A 56 -18.01 -12.19 -5.99
N LEU A 57 -18.31 -12.93 -4.92
CA LEU A 57 -17.32 -13.58 -4.05
C LEU A 57 -17.31 -15.09 -4.24
N ILE A 58 -16.11 -15.65 -4.40
CA ILE A 58 -15.90 -17.10 -4.52
C ILE A 58 -14.95 -17.56 -3.43
N TYR A 59 -15.37 -18.56 -2.65
CA TYR A 59 -14.62 -19.06 -1.50
C TYR A 59 -13.98 -20.39 -1.82
N LEU A 60 -12.65 -20.39 -1.97
CA LEU A 60 -11.87 -21.59 -2.24
C LEU A 60 -11.05 -22.03 -1.02
N PRO A 61 -10.76 -23.33 -0.89
CA PRO A 61 -9.93 -23.84 0.18
C PRO A 61 -8.47 -23.43 0.03
N SER A 62 -7.75 -23.47 1.15
CA SER A 62 -6.29 -23.27 1.23
C SER A 62 -5.72 -24.12 2.36
N VAL A 63 -4.45 -24.48 2.25
CA VAL A 63 -3.71 -25.15 3.34
C VAL A 63 -3.18 -24.09 4.29
N GLU A 64 -3.85 -23.90 5.43
CA GLU A 64 -3.58 -22.80 6.35
C GLU A 64 -2.29 -23.02 7.15
N THR A 65 -1.17 -22.72 6.52
CA THR A 65 0.15 -22.63 7.15
C THR A 65 0.82 -21.30 6.78
N LYS A 66 1.87 -20.93 7.51
CA LYS A 66 2.63 -19.70 7.27
C LYS A 66 3.14 -19.57 5.82
N SER A 67 3.49 -20.69 5.18
CA SER A 67 4.15 -20.71 3.85
C SER A 67 3.25 -21.20 2.73
N LEU A 68 2.25 -22.05 3.00
CA LEU A 68 1.45 -22.71 1.96
C LEU A 68 0.08 -22.06 1.72
N SER A 69 -0.41 -21.22 2.65
CA SER A 69 -1.75 -20.66 2.54
C SER A 69 -1.96 -19.82 1.27
N THR A 70 -0.99 -18.97 0.91
CA THR A 70 -1.07 -18.18 -0.32
C THR A 70 -0.91 -19.03 -1.59
N PRO A 71 0.14 -19.85 -1.76
CA PRO A 71 0.32 -20.64 -2.98
C PRO A 71 -0.82 -21.61 -3.25
N THR A 72 -1.29 -22.34 -2.22
CA THR A 72 -2.38 -23.33 -2.41
C THR A 72 -3.71 -22.68 -2.76
N HIS A 73 -4.02 -21.54 -2.14
CA HIS A 73 -5.21 -20.77 -2.51
C HIS A 73 -5.09 -20.22 -3.94
N THR A 74 -3.96 -19.63 -4.30
CA THR A 74 -3.76 -19.09 -5.65
C THR A 74 -3.81 -20.18 -6.71
N LEU A 75 -3.27 -21.36 -6.45
CA LEU A 75 -3.37 -22.51 -7.35
C LEU A 75 -4.84 -22.93 -7.55
N ALA A 76 -5.62 -23.04 -6.46
CA ALA A 76 -7.04 -23.34 -6.55
C ALA A 76 -7.80 -22.29 -7.39
N CYS A 77 -7.48 -21.00 -7.21
CA CYS A 77 -8.04 -19.90 -8.01
C CYS A 77 -7.64 -20.01 -9.49
N ALA A 78 -6.36 -20.29 -9.78
CA ALA A 78 -5.84 -20.44 -11.13
C ALA A 78 -6.49 -21.61 -11.90
N ILE A 79 -6.87 -22.68 -11.19
CA ILE A 79 -7.61 -23.80 -11.77
C ILE A 79 -9.09 -23.44 -11.97
N ASP A 80 -9.75 -22.89 -10.95
CA ASP A 80 -11.18 -22.57 -11.02
C ASP A 80 -11.50 -21.55 -12.11
N VAL A 81 -10.61 -20.56 -12.30
CA VAL A 81 -10.79 -19.51 -13.33
C VAL A 81 -10.77 -20.06 -14.76
N LEU A 82 -10.17 -21.23 -15.02
CA LEU A 82 -10.18 -21.87 -16.35
C LEU A 82 -11.59 -22.28 -16.79
N PHE A 83 -12.45 -22.62 -15.83
CA PHE A 83 -13.83 -23.03 -16.06
C PHE A 83 -14.82 -21.87 -16.03
N ARG A 84 -14.30 -20.63 -15.97
CA ARG A 84 -15.11 -19.42 -15.96
C ARG A 84 -14.85 -18.58 -17.19
N ASP A 85 -15.88 -17.89 -17.59
CA ASP A 85 -15.78 -16.91 -18.65
C ASP A 85 -15.21 -15.59 -18.05
N VAL A 86 -13.88 -15.45 -18.13
CA VAL A 86 -13.10 -14.33 -17.59
C VAL A 86 -12.22 -13.76 -18.70
N ASP A 87 -12.29 -12.44 -18.92
CA ASP A 87 -11.54 -11.74 -19.95
C ASP A 87 -10.12 -11.42 -19.48
N VAL A 88 -9.98 -11.03 -18.20
CA VAL A 88 -8.69 -10.70 -17.58
C VAL A 88 -8.69 -11.03 -16.10
N MET A 89 -7.53 -11.42 -15.57
CA MET A 89 -7.35 -11.63 -14.13
C MET A 89 -6.23 -10.77 -13.58
N LEU A 90 -6.44 -10.25 -12.37
CA LEU A 90 -5.43 -9.57 -11.57
C LEU A 90 -4.95 -10.49 -10.45
N VAL A 91 -3.68 -10.83 -10.50
CA VAL A 91 -3.00 -11.63 -9.47
C VAL A 91 -2.07 -10.71 -8.69
N THR A 92 -2.09 -10.79 -7.37
CA THR A 92 -1.21 -9.99 -6.52
C THR A 92 -0.11 -10.83 -5.89
N ASN A 93 1.02 -10.17 -5.61
CA ASN A 93 2.23 -10.71 -5.01
C ASN A 93 3.07 -11.57 -5.98
N VAL A 94 4.32 -11.20 -6.13
CA VAL A 94 5.27 -11.85 -7.06
C VAL A 94 5.51 -13.33 -6.75
N SER A 95 5.30 -13.78 -5.51
CA SER A 95 5.39 -15.22 -5.16
C SER A 95 4.41 -16.09 -5.94
N ASN A 96 3.35 -15.50 -6.48
CA ASN A 96 2.34 -16.18 -7.28
C ASN A 96 2.68 -16.23 -8.78
N ALA A 97 3.78 -15.63 -9.22
CA ALA A 97 4.14 -15.55 -10.64
C ALA A 97 4.17 -16.92 -11.33
N ILE A 98 4.77 -17.93 -10.69
CA ILE A 98 4.85 -19.29 -11.24
C ILE A 98 3.45 -19.90 -11.47
N LEU A 99 2.46 -19.56 -10.65
CA LEU A 99 1.10 -20.09 -10.75
C LEU A 99 0.31 -19.41 -11.88
N CYS A 100 0.76 -18.25 -12.37
CA CYS A 100 0.20 -17.60 -13.54
C CYS A 100 0.45 -18.38 -14.84
N ILE A 101 1.38 -19.33 -14.86
CA ILE A 101 1.59 -20.23 -16.00
C ILE A 101 0.31 -20.97 -16.34
N VAL A 102 -0.41 -21.46 -15.34
CA VAL A 102 -1.63 -22.29 -15.56
C VAL A 102 -2.65 -21.54 -16.42
N PRO A 103 -3.19 -20.38 -16.05
CA PRO A 103 -4.15 -19.66 -16.89
C PRO A 103 -3.53 -19.15 -18.20
N ARG A 104 -2.24 -18.81 -18.24
CA ARG A 104 -1.55 -18.39 -19.48
C ARG A 104 -1.49 -19.48 -20.54
N LEU A 105 -1.24 -20.72 -20.16
CA LEU A 105 -1.26 -21.87 -21.08
C LEU A 105 -2.63 -22.09 -21.72
N PHE A 106 -3.72 -21.63 -21.09
CA PHE A 106 -5.08 -21.69 -21.63
C PHE A 106 -5.52 -20.37 -22.29
N GLY A 107 -4.58 -19.51 -22.66
CA GLY A 107 -4.85 -18.27 -23.40
C GLY A 107 -5.53 -17.17 -22.59
N LYS A 108 -5.51 -17.24 -21.25
CA LYS A 108 -6.11 -16.19 -20.40
C LYS A 108 -5.17 -14.99 -20.21
N ASN A 109 -5.73 -13.79 -20.22
CA ASN A 109 -4.98 -12.56 -19.93
C ASN A 109 -4.72 -12.45 -18.42
N VAL A 110 -3.43 -12.34 -18.05
CA VAL A 110 -2.99 -12.25 -16.65
C VAL A 110 -2.24 -10.97 -16.43
N ALA A 111 -2.76 -10.13 -15.53
CA ALA A 111 -2.10 -8.99 -14.93
C ALA A 111 -1.51 -9.41 -13.57
N LEU A 112 -0.21 -9.25 -13.37
CA LEU A 112 0.48 -9.58 -12.13
C LEU A 112 0.97 -8.29 -11.46
N ASN A 113 0.33 -7.90 -10.35
CA ASN A 113 0.86 -6.85 -9.48
C ASN A 113 1.91 -7.48 -8.56
N VAL A 114 3.16 -7.08 -8.74
CA VAL A 114 4.32 -7.73 -8.08
C VAL A 114 4.50 -7.34 -6.62
N ASP A 115 3.74 -6.31 -6.15
CA ASP A 115 3.91 -5.76 -4.79
C ASP A 115 5.35 -5.23 -4.56
N GLY A 116 5.84 -5.15 -3.32
CA GLY A 116 7.15 -4.59 -3.01
C GLY A 116 8.32 -5.58 -3.13
N VAL A 117 9.52 -5.12 -2.78
CA VAL A 117 10.78 -5.89 -2.79
C VAL A 117 10.81 -6.95 -1.67
N GLU A 118 9.98 -7.98 -1.79
CA GLU A 118 9.82 -9.01 -0.74
C GLU A 118 11.14 -9.76 -0.42
N TRP A 119 12.04 -9.91 -1.39
CA TRP A 119 13.35 -10.56 -1.19
C TRP A 119 14.30 -9.76 -0.28
N ASN A 120 14.03 -8.48 -0.05
CA ASN A 120 14.81 -7.63 0.86
C ASN A 120 14.25 -7.61 2.28
N ARG A 121 13.12 -8.28 2.56
CA ARG A 121 12.48 -8.25 3.89
C ARG A 121 13.12 -9.25 4.84
N SER A 122 13.46 -8.78 6.05
CA SER A 122 14.10 -9.59 7.11
C SER A 122 13.21 -10.72 7.66
N LYS A 123 11.87 -10.60 7.51
CA LYS A 123 10.91 -11.63 7.95
C LYS A 123 11.07 -12.98 7.25
N TRP A 124 11.73 -13.00 6.07
CA TRP A 124 11.94 -14.21 5.29
C TRP A 124 13.29 -14.84 5.58
N SER A 125 13.32 -16.18 5.64
CA SER A 125 14.56 -16.95 5.65
C SER A 125 15.34 -16.74 4.34
N SER A 126 16.60 -17.13 4.30
CA SER A 126 17.42 -17.05 3.07
C SER A 126 16.80 -17.80 1.90
N LEU A 127 16.20 -18.97 2.14
CA LEU A 127 15.46 -19.73 1.11
C LEU A 127 14.21 -18.98 0.64
N GLY A 128 13.46 -18.38 1.57
CA GLY A 128 12.30 -17.56 1.22
C GLY A 128 12.69 -16.38 0.36
N ARG A 129 13.75 -15.65 0.70
CA ARG A 129 14.26 -14.51 -0.10
C ARG A 129 14.68 -14.95 -1.50
N ARG A 130 15.39 -16.10 -1.62
CA ARG A 130 15.77 -16.68 -2.93
C ARG A 130 14.53 -17.04 -3.76
N TYR A 131 13.49 -17.59 -3.15
CA TYR A 131 12.24 -17.92 -3.83
C TYR A 131 11.58 -16.66 -4.39
N PHE A 132 11.45 -15.58 -3.59
CA PHE A 132 10.87 -14.31 -4.06
C PHE A 132 11.70 -13.69 -5.20
N TYR A 133 13.03 -13.67 -5.08
CA TYR A 133 13.92 -13.18 -6.12
C TYR A 133 13.78 -13.99 -7.42
N TRP A 134 13.80 -15.31 -7.33
CA TRP A 134 13.58 -16.19 -8.46
C TRP A 134 12.20 -16.00 -9.08
N SER A 135 11.15 -15.82 -8.29
CA SER A 135 9.81 -15.51 -8.77
C SER A 135 9.77 -14.18 -9.54
N ALA A 136 10.51 -13.16 -9.09
CA ALA A 136 10.65 -11.89 -9.79
C ALA A 136 11.36 -12.06 -11.15
N CYS A 137 12.44 -12.85 -11.21
CA CYS A 137 13.12 -13.19 -12.46
C CYS A 137 12.20 -13.89 -13.48
N LEU A 138 11.24 -14.69 -13.00
CA LEU A 138 10.30 -15.42 -13.86
C LEU A 138 9.08 -14.59 -14.23
N ALA A 139 8.70 -13.61 -13.43
CA ALA A 139 7.46 -12.85 -13.63
C ALA A 139 7.36 -12.26 -15.04
N GLY A 140 8.38 -11.57 -15.51
CA GLY A 140 8.41 -10.99 -16.86
C GLY A 140 8.43 -12.01 -18.00
N LYS A 141 8.91 -13.24 -17.75
CA LYS A 141 8.88 -14.33 -18.73
C LYS A 141 7.51 -14.98 -18.83
N ILE A 142 6.79 -15.08 -17.68
CA ILE A 142 5.47 -15.70 -17.61
C ILE A 142 4.37 -14.72 -18.01
N CYS A 143 4.50 -13.46 -17.63
CA CYS A 143 3.52 -12.41 -17.90
C CYS A 143 4.22 -11.20 -18.59
N PRO A 144 4.76 -11.34 -19.80
CA PRO A 144 5.59 -10.31 -20.42
C PRO A 144 4.86 -8.97 -20.61
N ASP A 145 3.55 -9.01 -20.85
CA ASP A 145 2.71 -7.83 -21.08
C ASP A 145 1.90 -7.42 -19.86
N GLY A 146 1.95 -8.24 -18.81
CA GLY A 146 1.02 -8.18 -17.67
C GLY A 146 1.66 -7.76 -16.33
N ILE A 147 2.83 -7.12 -16.29
CA ILE A 147 3.47 -6.73 -15.03
C ILE A 147 3.04 -5.34 -14.59
N ILE A 148 2.57 -5.25 -13.36
CA ILE A 148 2.21 -4.00 -12.68
C ILE A 148 3.11 -3.83 -11.46
N THR A 149 3.73 -2.67 -11.33
CA THR A 149 4.45 -2.21 -10.14
C THR A 149 3.67 -1.09 -9.46
N ASP A 150 3.87 -0.88 -8.18
CA ASP A 150 3.13 0.11 -7.40
C ASP A 150 3.89 1.42 -7.15
N ALA A 151 5.16 1.48 -7.62
CA ALA A 151 6.02 2.66 -7.49
C ALA A 151 6.97 2.75 -8.70
N ALA A 152 7.38 3.95 -9.08
CA ALA A 152 8.35 4.18 -10.16
C ALA A 152 9.71 3.53 -9.84
N GLU A 153 10.14 3.55 -8.59
CA GLU A 153 11.35 2.86 -8.16
C GLU A 153 11.24 1.33 -8.34
N MET A 154 10.06 0.73 -8.09
CA MET A 154 9.83 -0.69 -8.39
C MET A 154 9.91 -0.95 -9.89
N GLN A 155 9.35 -0.07 -10.71
CA GLN A 155 9.44 -0.16 -12.17
C GLN A 155 10.91 -0.14 -12.62
N ARG A 156 11.72 0.76 -12.06
CA ARG A 156 13.16 0.85 -12.33
C ARG A 156 13.89 -0.43 -11.93
N ILE A 157 13.64 -0.97 -10.73
CA ILE A 157 14.23 -2.22 -10.24
C ILE A 157 13.89 -3.38 -11.20
N TYR A 158 12.62 -3.53 -11.60
CA TYR A 158 12.21 -4.59 -12.52
C TYR A 158 12.88 -4.47 -13.88
N GLN A 159 13.03 -3.25 -14.39
CA GLN A 159 13.72 -2.99 -15.66
C GLN A 159 15.23 -3.27 -15.57
N GLU A 160 15.89 -2.77 -14.50
CA GLU A 160 17.36 -2.86 -14.38
C GLU A 160 17.83 -4.25 -13.92
N GLU A 161 17.17 -4.88 -12.93
CA GLU A 161 17.64 -6.16 -12.39
C GLU A 161 17.11 -7.36 -13.17
N PHE A 162 15.90 -7.29 -13.73
CA PHE A 162 15.25 -8.43 -14.37
C PHE A 162 15.00 -8.24 -15.88
N GLY A 163 15.34 -7.08 -16.45
CA GLY A 163 15.04 -6.75 -17.85
C GLY A 163 13.54 -6.76 -18.17
N THR A 164 12.70 -6.59 -17.14
CA THR A 164 11.24 -6.72 -17.23
C THR A 164 10.59 -5.34 -17.28
N ARG A 165 9.85 -5.07 -18.37
CA ARG A 165 9.01 -3.88 -18.47
C ARG A 165 7.75 -4.04 -17.62
N SER A 166 7.27 -2.95 -17.07
CA SER A 166 6.06 -2.94 -16.23
C SER A 166 5.32 -1.61 -16.36
N VAL A 167 4.06 -1.62 -15.97
CA VAL A 167 3.27 -0.39 -15.81
C VAL A 167 3.23 -0.02 -14.33
N CYS A 168 3.48 1.26 -14.01
CA CYS A 168 3.42 1.74 -12.64
C CYS A 168 2.01 2.23 -12.31
N ILE A 169 1.29 1.49 -11.45
CA ILE A 169 -0.02 1.88 -10.91
C ILE A 169 0.04 1.78 -9.39
N ALA A 170 0.10 2.92 -8.73
CA ALA A 170 0.22 3.01 -7.27
C ALA A 170 -1.08 2.57 -6.54
N TYR A 171 -0.99 2.42 -5.23
CA TYR A 171 -2.18 2.30 -4.38
C TYR A 171 -2.88 3.67 -4.24
N GLY A 172 -4.14 3.63 -3.81
CA GLY A 172 -4.93 4.81 -3.52
C GLY A 172 -5.12 5.06 -2.03
N ALA A 173 -5.70 6.21 -1.72
CA ALA A 173 -6.22 6.54 -0.40
C ALA A 173 -7.51 7.36 -0.49
N ASN A 174 -8.32 7.29 0.58
CA ASN A 174 -9.45 8.17 0.79
C ASN A 174 -8.97 9.42 1.54
N ILE A 175 -9.67 10.53 1.32
CA ILE A 175 -9.50 11.75 2.12
C ILE A 175 -10.60 11.74 3.17
N GLU A 176 -10.20 11.77 4.43
CA GLU A 176 -11.11 11.70 5.56
C GLU A 176 -10.68 12.71 6.62
N ASN A 177 -11.66 13.34 7.27
CA ASN A 177 -11.43 14.32 8.32
C ASN A 177 -11.78 13.74 9.69
N SER A 178 -11.28 14.37 10.75
CA SER A 178 -11.68 14.09 12.11
C SER A 178 -13.17 14.30 12.29
N ALA A 179 -13.81 13.37 12.97
CA ALA A 179 -15.23 13.44 13.34
C ALA A 179 -15.40 13.58 14.87
N ASP A 180 -14.48 13.01 15.63
CA ASP A 180 -14.52 13.02 17.11
C ASP A 180 -13.08 13.10 17.66
N PRO A 181 -12.52 14.31 17.79
CA PRO A 181 -11.15 14.48 18.28
C PRO A 181 -10.96 14.04 19.75
N ASP A 182 -12.01 13.90 20.53
CA ASP A 182 -11.90 13.48 21.93
C ASP A 182 -11.57 11.99 22.09
N VAL A 183 -11.76 11.18 21.05
CA VAL A 183 -11.35 9.76 21.03
C VAL A 183 -9.87 9.58 21.40
N VAL A 184 -8.99 10.52 21.06
CA VAL A 184 -7.55 10.38 21.40
C VAL A 184 -7.31 10.40 22.92
N ARG A 185 -8.22 10.97 23.71
CA ARG A 185 -8.14 11.01 25.19
C ARG A 185 -8.29 9.62 25.81
N GLU A 186 -9.00 8.70 25.15
CA GLU A 186 -9.10 7.30 25.60
C GLU A 186 -7.72 6.60 25.62
N TYR A 187 -6.78 7.12 24.84
CA TYR A 187 -5.39 6.65 24.78
C TYR A 187 -4.43 7.47 25.66
N GLY A 188 -4.97 8.36 26.50
CA GLY A 188 -4.16 9.26 27.34
C GLY A 188 -3.41 10.32 26.55
N LEU A 189 -3.94 10.72 25.38
CA LEU A 189 -3.37 11.71 24.50
C LEU A 189 -4.24 12.97 24.47
N GLU A 190 -3.64 14.09 24.07
CA GLU A 190 -4.35 15.34 23.80
C GLU A 190 -4.17 15.74 22.33
N PRO A 191 -5.21 16.28 21.67
CA PRO A 191 -5.10 16.75 20.28
C PRO A 191 -3.90 17.68 20.10
N PHE A 192 -3.12 17.42 19.06
CA PHE A 192 -1.91 18.16 18.65
C PHE A 192 -0.75 18.18 19.68
N LYS A 193 -0.84 17.36 20.75
CA LYS A 193 0.19 17.21 21.77
C LYS A 193 0.98 15.90 21.66
N TYR A 194 0.96 15.25 20.50
CA TYR A 194 1.71 14.02 20.30
C TYR A 194 2.17 13.85 18.84
N TYR A 195 3.30 13.18 18.68
CA TYR A 195 3.77 12.59 17.44
C TYR A 195 3.18 11.20 17.29
N LEU A 196 2.94 10.75 16.06
CA LEU A 196 2.33 9.45 15.80
C LEU A 196 3.22 8.57 14.93
N ILE A 197 3.44 7.33 15.36
CA ILE A 197 3.81 6.20 14.52
C ILE A 197 2.59 5.28 14.43
N ALA A 198 2.13 4.93 13.22
CA ALA A 198 1.05 3.97 13.02
C ALA A 198 1.51 2.88 12.05
N SER A 199 2.10 1.82 12.57
CA SER A 199 2.67 0.74 11.77
C SER A 199 2.91 -0.53 12.57
N ARG A 200 3.12 -1.65 11.87
CA ARG A 200 3.62 -2.87 12.52
C ARG A 200 5.01 -2.62 13.10
N LEU A 201 5.28 -3.16 14.28
CA LEU A 201 6.59 -3.06 14.93
C LEU A 201 7.52 -4.14 14.39
N VAL A 202 8.12 -3.86 13.24
CA VAL A 202 9.14 -4.69 12.58
C VAL A 202 10.35 -3.82 12.24
N PRO A 203 11.57 -4.40 12.13
CA PRO A 203 12.78 -3.61 11.89
C PRO A 203 12.70 -2.69 10.68
N GLU A 204 12.06 -3.14 9.60
CA GLU A 204 11.92 -2.37 8.37
C GLU A 204 11.08 -1.09 8.51
N ASN A 205 10.36 -0.94 9.62
CA ASN A 205 9.55 0.26 9.90
C ASN A 205 10.26 1.24 10.84
N SER A 206 11.50 0.93 11.25
CA SER A 206 12.46 1.83 11.92
C SER A 206 11.92 2.54 13.16
N ALA A 207 11.05 1.87 13.94
CA ALA A 207 10.53 2.45 15.18
C ALA A 207 11.64 2.72 16.21
N ASP A 208 12.71 1.92 16.22
CA ASP A 208 13.90 2.10 17.06
C ASP A 208 14.68 3.38 16.71
N LEU A 209 14.82 3.68 15.42
CA LEU A 209 15.42 4.92 14.94
C LEU A 209 14.58 6.14 15.41
N ILE A 210 13.26 6.03 15.26
CA ILE A 210 12.34 7.12 15.59
C ILE A 210 12.34 7.37 17.11
N ILE A 211 12.29 6.33 17.93
CA ILE A 211 12.38 6.45 19.39
C ILE A 211 13.69 7.12 19.80
N LYS A 212 14.84 6.66 19.28
CA LYS A 212 16.16 7.27 19.58
C LYS A 212 16.25 8.74 19.15
N GLY A 213 15.62 9.13 18.07
CA GLY A 213 15.56 10.53 17.64
C GLY A 213 14.66 11.35 18.56
N PHE A 214 13.49 10.82 18.91
CA PHE A 214 12.55 11.48 19.81
C PHE A 214 13.12 11.68 21.23
N GLU A 215 13.86 10.69 21.75
CA GLU A 215 14.51 10.79 23.08
C GLU A 215 15.51 11.99 23.17
N GLN A 216 16.04 12.45 22.05
CA GLN A 216 16.94 13.63 22.01
C GLN A 216 16.17 14.96 22.01
N LEU A 217 14.86 14.93 21.73
CA LEU A 217 14.05 16.14 21.63
C LEU A 217 13.64 16.66 22.99
N GLN A 218 13.80 17.96 23.22
CA GLN A 218 13.27 18.64 24.40
C GLN A 218 11.85 19.13 24.11
N THR A 219 10.85 18.33 24.53
CA THR A 219 9.43 18.60 24.26
C THR A 219 8.54 18.07 25.37
N ASP A 220 7.38 18.67 25.55
CA ASP A 220 6.30 18.19 26.40
C ASP A 220 5.33 17.24 25.68
N LYS A 221 5.48 17.11 24.35
CA LYS A 221 4.66 16.20 23.55
C LYS A 221 5.04 14.73 23.77
N LEU A 222 4.04 13.86 23.54
CA LEU A 222 4.22 12.43 23.61
C LEU A 222 4.59 11.85 22.23
N LEU A 223 5.27 10.71 22.21
CA LEU A 223 5.38 9.85 21.02
C LEU A 223 4.40 8.68 21.18
N ALA A 224 3.30 8.72 20.45
CA ALA A 224 2.30 7.67 20.39
C ALA A 224 2.66 6.64 19.33
N ILE A 225 2.73 5.37 19.69
CA ILE A 225 3.08 4.25 18.81
C ILE A 225 1.87 3.32 18.72
N ALA A 226 1.08 3.47 17.65
CA ALA A 226 -0.06 2.64 17.33
C ALA A 226 0.39 1.47 16.43
N GLY A 227 0.27 0.26 16.93
CA GLY A 227 0.64 -0.96 16.25
C GLY A 227 1.35 -1.95 17.17
N ASP A 228 1.51 -3.17 16.68
CA ASP A 228 2.19 -4.24 17.40
C ASP A 228 2.89 -5.19 16.40
N ALA A 229 3.63 -6.16 16.92
CA ALA A 229 4.10 -7.28 16.13
C ALA A 229 3.08 -8.42 16.18
N ASN A 230 2.95 -9.14 15.06
CA ASN A 230 2.02 -10.29 14.98
C ASN A 230 2.45 -11.49 15.85
N TYR A 231 3.66 -11.44 16.44
CA TYR A 231 4.21 -12.47 17.32
C TYR A 231 5.22 -11.84 18.29
N ARG A 232 5.50 -12.57 19.36
CA ARG A 232 6.56 -12.19 20.33
C ARG A 232 7.88 -11.98 19.57
N SER A 233 8.46 -10.80 19.71
CA SER A 233 9.62 -10.37 18.96
C SER A 233 10.64 -9.70 19.90
N ALA A 234 11.89 -10.20 19.89
CA ALA A 234 12.97 -9.56 20.63
C ALA A 234 13.16 -8.07 20.23
N PHE A 235 12.83 -7.72 18.99
CA PHE A 235 12.84 -6.33 18.53
C PHE A 235 11.81 -5.48 19.31
N VAL A 236 10.57 -5.94 19.43
CA VAL A 236 9.51 -5.23 20.17
C VAL A 236 9.84 -5.16 21.66
N ASP A 237 10.34 -6.25 22.22
CA ASP A 237 10.80 -6.28 23.61
C ASP A 237 11.94 -5.26 23.85
N GLY A 238 12.82 -5.08 22.84
CA GLY A 238 13.87 -4.06 22.83
C GLY A 238 13.30 -2.64 22.80
N LEU A 239 12.33 -2.36 21.95
CA LEU A 239 11.67 -1.04 21.87
C LEU A 239 11.00 -0.65 23.19
N LYS A 240 10.32 -1.60 23.84
CA LYS A 240 9.61 -1.38 25.11
C LYS A 240 10.52 -1.16 26.31
N ARG A 241 11.84 -1.30 26.15
CA ARG A 241 12.83 -1.00 27.21
C ARG A 241 13.22 0.47 27.32
N THR A 242 12.70 1.34 26.45
CA THR A 242 12.93 2.78 26.58
C THR A 242 12.52 3.26 27.98
N SER A 243 13.36 4.08 28.60
CA SER A 243 13.07 4.72 29.88
C SER A 243 12.32 6.06 29.73
N ASP A 244 12.19 6.54 28.52
CA ASP A 244 11.51 7.81 28.24
C ASP A 244 9.99 7.66 28.43
N ARG A 245 9.48 8.27 29.51
CA ARG A 245 8.05 8.22 29.85
C ARG A 245 7.15 8.91 28.83
N ARG A 246 7.69 9.68 27.91
CA ARG A 246 6.93 10.34 26.83
C ARG A 246 6.59 9.36 25.70
N VAL A 247 7.27 8.21 25.60
CA VAL A 247 6.97 7.17 24.61
C VAL A 247 5.79 6.32 25.09
N ARG A 248 4.72 6.27 24.30
CA ARG A 248 3.47 5.57 24.62
C ARG A 248 3.18 4.49 23.59
N PHE A 249 3.23 3.23 23.99
CA PHE A 249 2.83 2.09 23.16
C PHE A 249 1.33 1.86 23.32
N LEU A 250 0.56 2.13 22.28
CA LEU A 250 -0.90 1.99 22.28
C LEU A 250 -1.35 0.56 21.91
N GLY A 251 -0.43 -0.27 21.41
CA GLY A 251 -0.76 -1.60 20.92
C GLY A 251 -1.50 -1.58 19.58
N HIS A 252 -2.10 -2.72 19.21
CA HIS A 252 -2.89 -2.84 18.00
C HIS A 252 -4.28 -2.20 18.21
N ILE A 253 -4.63 -1.26 17.34
CA ILE A 253 -5.94 -0.60 17.34
C ILE A 253 -6.77 -1.18 16.19
N SER A 254 -7.82 -1.91 16.51
CA SER A 254 -8.68 -2.59 15.54
C SER A 254 -9.79 -1.69 14.96
N ASN A 255 -10.18 -0.64 15.72
CA ASN A 255 -11.17 0.31 15.26
C ASN A 255 -10.54 1.31 14.28
N SER A 256 -10.99 1.29 13.01
CA SER A 256 -10.50 2.18 11.96
C SER A 256 -10.78 3.66 12.22
N ASP A 257 -11.89 3.97 12.89
CA ASP A 257 -12.24 5.35 13.23
C ASP A 257 -11.29 5.90 14.28
N HIS A 258 -10.93 5.11 15.31
CA HIS A 258 -9.91 5.49 16.28
C HIS A 258 -8.53 5.70 15.62
N VAL A 259 -8.14 4.84 14.67
CA VAL A 259 -6.90 5.06 13.90
C VAL A 259 -6.96 6.37 13.12
N LYS A 260 -8.08 6.67 12.47
CA LYS A 260 -8.31 7.95 11.78
C LYS A 260 -8.15 9.14 12.75
N GLU A 261 -8.83 9.09 13.91
CA GLU A 261 -8.76 10.18 14.89
C GLU A 261 -7.34 10.39 15.43
N LEU A 262 -6.59 9.31 15.69
CA LEU A 262 -5.18 9.40 16.06
C LEU A 262 -4.33 10.09 14.98
N HIS A 263 -4.58 9.82 13.71
CA HIS A 263 -3.91 10.51 12.63
C HIS A 263 -4.35 11.97 12.53
N CYS A 264 -5.64 12.23 12.45
CA CYS A 264 -6.17 13.59 12.25
C CYS A 264 -5.75 14.56 13.37
N ASN A 265 -5.54 14.07 14.57
CA ASN A 265 -5.26 14.88 15.76
C ASN A 265 -3.80 14.82 16.24
N CYS A 266 -2.88 14.15 15.53
CA CYS A 266 -1.46 14.21 15.87
C CYS A 266 -0.83 15.55 15.44
N PHE A 267 0.24 15.96 16.12
CA PHE A 267 1.06 17.10 15.71
C PHE A 267 1.78 16.81 14.41
N CYS A 268 2.45 15.65 14.33
CA CYS A 268 3.14 15.17 13.13
C CYS A 268 3.10 13.63 13.10
N TYR A 269 2.89 13.07 11.91
CA TYR A 269 3.02 11.66 11.65
C TYR A 269 4.44 11.33 11.18
N ILE A 270 5.09 10.37 11.84
CA ILE A 270 6.45 9.95 11.51
C ILE A 270 6.40 8.59 10.81
N HIS A 271 6.92 8.54 9.58
CA HIS A 271 6.90 7.37 8.71
C HIS A 271 8.31 6.80 8.53
N GLY A 272 8.60 5.68 9.18
CA GLY A 272 9.94 5.07 9.18
C GLY A 272 10.14 3.90 8.21
N HIS A 273 9.18 3.60 7.32
CA HIS A 273 9.30 2.43 6.43
C HIS A 273 10.48 2.58 5.47
N SER A 274 11.36 1.56 5.46
CA SER A 274 12.57 1.53 4.65
C SER A 274 12.47 0.61 3.43
N VAL A 275 11.52 -0.33 3.40
CA VAL A 275 11.39 -1.36 2.37
C VAL A 275 9.96 -1.43 1.86
N GLY A 276 9.78 -1.51 0.54
CA GLY A 276 8.48 -1.71 -0.10
C GLY A 276 8.31 -0.83 -1.33
N GLY A 277 7.13 -0.87 -1.94
CA GLY A 277 6.68 0.05 -2.98
C GLY A 277 5.95 1.27 -2.38
N THR A 278 4.91 1.75 -3.04
CA THR A 278 4.01 2.78 -2.49
C THR A 278 3.35 2.28 -1.21
N ASN A 279 3.65 2.94 -0.08
CA ASN A 279 3.18 2.47 1.22
C ASN A 279 1.76 2.98 1.51
N PRO A 280 0.75 2.09 1.67
CA PRO A 280 -0.63 2.51 1.97
C PRO A 280 -0.77 3.30 3.28
N ALA A 281 0.09 3.07 4.29
CA ALA A 281 0.04 3.82 5.54
C ALA A 281 0.48 5.28 5.34
N LEU A 282 1.46 5.52 4.46
CA LEU A 282 1.89 6.87 4.11
C LEU A 282 0.80 7.60 3.32
N LEU A 283 0.17 6.93 2.36
CA LEU A 283 -0.96 7.50 1.62
C LEU A 283 -2.15 7.83 2.53
N LYS A 284 -2.50 6.95 3.48
CA LYS A 284 -3.53 7.23 4.48
C LYS A 284 -3.19 8.46 5.33
N ALA A 285 -1.92 8.60 5.74
CA ALA A 285 -1.50 9.77 6.51
C ALA A 285 -1.70 11.08 5.72
N PHE A 286 -1.44 11.08 4.41
CA PHE A 286 -1.78 12.20 3.52
C PHE A 286 -3.29 12.42 3.43
N GLY A 287 -4.07 11.34 3.29
CA GLY A 287 -5.53 11.39 3.25
C GLY A 287 -6.17 11.92 4.54
N TYR A 288 -5.51 11.71 5.67
CA TYR A 288 -5.90 12.25 6.98
C TYR A 288 -5.31 13.64 7.28
N SER A 289 -4.77 14.31 6.29
CA SER A 289 -4.22 15.67 6.38
C SER A 289 -3.15 15.83 7.46
N ASN A 290 -2.21 14.88 7.54
CA ASN A 290 -1.11 14.97 8.50
C ASN A 290 0.01 15.91 8.02
N CYS A 291 0.71 16.56 8.97
CA CYS A 291 2.10 16.94 8.78
C CYS A 291 2.92 15.64 8.76
N ILE A 292 3.68 15.40 7.69
CA ILE A 292 4.38 14.13 7.47
C ILE A 292 5.88 14.34 7.50
N LEU A 293 6.55 13.56 8.35
CA LEU A 293 7.99 13.41 8.38
C LEU A 293 8.34 11.96 8.03
N ALA A 294 8.94 11.71 6.88
CA ALA A 294 9.20 10.37 6.37
C ALA A 294 10.69 10.09 6.19
N LEU A 295 11.08 8.83 6.45
CA LEU A 295 12.44 8.35 6.19
C LEU A 295 12.78 8.52 4.71
N ASN A 296 13.94 9.09 4.41
CA ASN A 296 14.39 9.37 3.04
C ASN A 296 14.80 8.07 2.32
N THR A 297 13.82 7.44 1.68
CA THR A 297 14.01 6.32 0.76
C THR A 297 13.49 6.70 -0.62
N PRO A 298 13.90 6.03 -1.72
CA PRO A 298 13.35 6.30 -3.04
C PRO A 298 11.81 6.22 -3.06
N PHE A 299 11.22 5.20 -2.42
CA PHE A 299 9.77 4.99 -2.35
C PHE A 299 9.04 6.10 -1.59
N ASN A 300 9.54 6.47 -0.41
CA ASN A 300 8.93 7.52 0.39
C ASN A 300 9.07 8.88 -0.29
N ARG A 301 10.22 9.14 -0.93
CA ARG A 301 10.48 10.38 -1.68
C ARG A 301 9.48 10.58 -2.81
N GLU A 302 9.18 9.50 -3.55
CA GLU A 302 8.17 9.51 -4.62
C GLU A 302 6.80 9.92 -4.10
N VAL A 303 6.35 9.33 -2.97
CA VAL A 303 5.05 9.63 -2.38
C VAL A 303 5.03 11.01 -1.75
N VAL A 304 6.05 11.38 -0.98
CA VAL A 304 6.11 12.65 -0.23
C VAL A 304 6.18 13.85 -1.16
N GLY A 305 7.03 13.80 -2.21
CA GLY A 305 7.23 14.95 -3.09
C GLY A 305 7.54 16.23 -2.30
N ASN A 306 6.78 17.29 -2.59
CA ASN A 306 6.88 18.60 -1.91
C ASN A 306 5.82 18.78 -0.80
N TYR A 307 5.12 17.70 -0.38
CA TYR A 307 3.99 17.75 0.53
C TYR A 307 4.33 17.32 1.97
N GLY A 308 5.57 16.96 2.25
CA GLY A 308 6.08 16.57 3.55
C GLY A 308 7.57 16.78 3.66
N ILE A 309 8.15 16.36 4.76
CA ILE A 309 9.57 16.50 5.08
C ILE A 309 10.23 15.13 5.08
N LEU A 310 11.47 15.05 4.59
CA LEU A 310 12.27 13.83 4.62
C LEU A 310 13.35 13.93 5.69
N PHE A 311 13.60 12.86 6.42
CA PHE A 311 14.72 12.72 7.34
C PHE A 311 15.64 11.57 6.95
N GLN A 312 16.91 11.68 7.26
CA GLN A 312 17.91 10.65 6.98
C GLN A 312 17.85 9.50 8.00
N ASN A 313 18.50 8.40 7.70
CA ASN A 313 18.62 7.27 8.62
C ASN A 313 19.61 7.59 9.76
N ASP A 314 19.36 8.70 10.46
CA ASP A 314 20.13 9.20 11.61
C ASP A 314 19.15 9.78 12.65
N PRO A 315 19.15 9.28 13.91
CA PRO A 315 18.33 9.84 14.99
C PRO A 315 18.52 11.34 15.21
N ARG A 316 19.70 11.87 14.96
CA ARG A 316 20.01 13.30 15.14
C ARG A 316 19.34 14.15 14.07
N ASP A 317 19.30 13.68 12.82
CA ASP A 317 18.62 14.41 11.76
C ASP A 317 17.10 14.41 12.02
N LEU A 318 16.54 13.29 12.48
CA LEU A 318 15.14 13.24 12.90
C LEU A 318 14.86 14.23 14.02
N ALA A 319 15.67 14.24 15.08
CA ALA A 319 15.52 15.17 16.22
C ALA A 319 15.56 16.64 15.75
N ALA A 320 16.51 17.00 14.90
CA ALA A 320 16.65 18.35 14.37
C ALA A 320 15.42 18.77 13.53
N LYS A 321 14.84 17.84 12.72
CA LYS A 321 13.62 18.11 11.95
C LYS A 321 12.40 18.30 12.86
N LEU A 322 12.26 17.47 13.90
CA LEU A 322 11.18 17.60 14.87
C LEU A 322 11.27 18.92 15.64
N GLU A 323 12.48 19.30 16.07
CA GLU A 323 12.74 20.58 16.75
C GLU A 323 12.41 21.78 15.84
N THR A 324 12.75 21.70 14.56
CA THR A 324 12.39 22.73 13.57
C THR A 324 10.88 22.87 13.46
N LEU A 325 10.13 21.77 13.38
CA LEU A 325 8.66 21.79 13.31
C LEU A 325 8.03 22.38 14.58
N GLU A 326 8.62 22.13 15.76
CA GLU A 326 8.12 22.74 17.01
C GLU A 326 8.33 24.24 17.09
N ARG A 327 9.45 24.73 16.52
CA ARG A 327 9.74 26.17 16.45
C ARG A 327 8.89 26.89 15.37
N HIS A 328 8.39 26.14 14.38
CA HIS A 328 7.63 26.69 13.25
C HIS A 328 6.26 26.03 13.10
N PRO A 329 5.31 26.25 14.05
CA PRO A 329 3.99 25.64 14.01
C PRO A 329 3.18 26.02 12.76
N ASP A 330 3.44 27.17 12.16
CA ASP A 330 2.81 27.62 10.91
C ASP A 330 3.20 26.71 9.74
N GLU A 331 4.42 26.16 9.72
CA GLU A 331 4.84 25.17 8.73
C GLU A 331 4.06 23.86 8.88
N VAL A 332 3.85 23.40 10.11
CA VAL A 332 3.00 22.22 10.41
C VAL A 332 1.60 22.43 9.87
N ILE A 333 0.98 23.58 10.13
CA ILE A 333 -0.37 23.93 9.64
C ILE A 333 -0.39 23.96 8.10
N SER A 334 0.64 24.56 7.48
CA SER A 334 0.77 24.64 6.02
C SER A 334 0.89 23.25 5.38
N LEU A 335 1.74 22.38 5.94
CA LEU A 335 1.90 21.00 5.45
C LEU A 335 0.61 20.20 5.60
N ARG A 336 -0.08 20.32 6.73
CA ARG A 336 -1.38 19.67 6.95
C ARG A 336 -2.44 20.11 5.91
N LYS A 337 -2.54 21.40 5.64
CA LYS A 337 -3.51 21.94 4.65
C LYS A 337 -3.23 21.44 3.23
N ARG A 338 -1.97 21.18 2.88
CA ARG A 338 -1.58 20.73 1.55
C ARG A 338 -1.53 19.20 1.40
N ALA A 339 -1.58 18.46 2.51
CA ALA A 339 -1.40 17.01 2.50
C ALA A 339 -2.41 16.30 1.61
N SER A 340 -3.70 16.63 1.72
CA SER A 340 -4.76 16.01 0.92
C SER A 340 -4.65 16.30 -0.58
N ALA A 341 -4.03 17.42 -0.98
CA ALA A 341 -3.77 17.74 -2.38
C ALA A 341 -2.89 16.68 -3.04
N ARG A 342 -1.95 16.08 -2.29
CA ARG A 342 -1.13 14.97 -2.78
C ARG A 342 -1.95 13.76 -3.19
N ILE A 343 -3.01 13.46 -2.45
CA ILE A 343 -3.93 12.37 -2.79
C ILE A 343 -4.74 12.73 -4.03
N LEU A 344 -5.28 13.96 -4.08
CA LEU A 344 -6.07 14.43 -5.22
C LEU A 344 -5.29 14.42 -6.54
N GLU A 345 -4.01 14.72 -6.51
CA GLU A 345 -3.17 14.74 -7.71
C GLU A 345 -2.99 13.35 -8.35
N LYS A 346 -2.77 12.29 -7.54
CA LYS A 346 -2.27 11.02 -8.10
C LYS A 346 -2.83 9.76 -7.43
N TYR A 347 -3.38 9.84 -6.21
CA TYR A 347 -3.62 8.68 -5.37
C TYR A 347 -5.07 8.51 -4.94
N THR A 348 -6.04 9.13 -5.64
CA THR A 348 -7.45 8.81 -5.39
C THR A 348 -7.75 7.40 -5.90
N TRP A 349 -8.61 6.68 -5.18
CA TRP A 349 -9.03 5.35 -5.64
C TRP A 349 -9.74 5.35 -6.99
N ASP A 350 -10.40 6.46 -7.36
CA ASP A 350 -11.02 6.57 -8.67
C ASP A 350 -9.98 6.73 -9.78
N HIS A 351 -8.90 7.49 -9.53
CA HIS A 351 -7.77 7.57 -10.44
C HIS A 351 -7.10 6.21 -10.63
N VAL A 352 -6.82 5.49 -9.53
CA VAL A 352 -6.28 4.12 -9.56
C VAL A 352 -7.18 3.17 -10.35
N ALA A 353 -8.51 3.23 -10.11
CA ALA A 353 -9.45 2.39 -10.82
C ALA A 353 -9.52 2.71 -12.33
N ASN A 354 -9.38 3.98 -12.74
CA ASN A 354 -9.25 4.37 -14.14
C ASN A 354 -8.01 3.75 -14.79
N GLN A 355 -6.87 3.82 -14.09
CA GLN A 355 -5.62 3.25 -14.60
C GLN A 355 -5.71 1.73 -14.77
N TYR A 356 -6.29 1.00 -13.78
CA TYR A 356 -6.49 -0.45 -13.90
C TYR A 356 -7.48 -0.81 -15.00
N GLU A 357 -8.57 -0.05 -15.16
CA GLU A 357 -9.57 -0.29 -16.21
C GLU A 357 -8.97 -0.12 -17.61
N ASP A 358 -8.23 0.97 -17.84
CA ASP A 358 -7.54 1.21 -19.11
C ASP A 358 -6.48 0.13 -19.38
N TYR A 359 -5.68 -0.20 -18.38
CA TYR A 359 -4.68 -1.26 -18.45
C TYR A 359 -5.31 -2.61 -18.84
N PHE A 360 -6.43 -2.99 -18.22
CA PHE A 360 -7.13 -4.23 -18.53
C PHE A 360 -7.70 -4.23 -19.96
N ARG A 361 -8.26 -3.11 -20.40
CA ARG A 361 -8.77 -2.97 -21.78
C ARG A 361 -7.67 -3.20 -22.82
N ARG A 362 -6.53 -2.58 -22.62
CA ARG A 362 -5.36 -2.74 -23.52
C ARG A 362 -4.83 -4.17 -23.50
N LEU A 363 -4.69 -4.76 -22.31
CA LEU A 363 -4.21 -6.14 -22.19
C LEU A 363 -5.17 -7.14 -22.87
N VAL A 364 -6.49 -6.95 -22.78
CA VAL A 364 -7.49 -7.78 -23.46
C VAL A 364 -7.48 -7.56 -24.98
N ALA A 365 -7.20 -6.35 -25.45
CA ALA A 365 -7.07 -6.04 -26.87
C ALA A 365 -5.79 -6.61 -27.50
N GLY A 366 -4.87 -7.15 -26.71
CA GLY A 366 -3.58 -7.67 -27.16
C GLY A 366 -2.51 -6.58 -27.33
N ASP A 367 -2.79 -5.35 -26.87
CA ASP A 367 -1.78 -4.32 -26.76
C ASP A 367 -0.85 -4.65 -25.59
N SER A 368 0.42 -4.27 -25.69
CA SER A 368 1.38 -4.43 -24.61
C SER A 368 1.50 -3.11 -23.80
N PRO A 369 0.69 -2.90 -22.73
CA PRO A 369 0.71 -1.63 -22.00
C PRO A 369 2.09 -1.25 -21.47
N ALA A 370 2.91 -2.26 -21.18
CA ALA A 370 4.26 -2.08 -20.66
C ALA A 370 5.25 -1.56 -21.72
N MET A 371 4.95 -1.72 -23.01
CA MET A 371 5.84 -1.24 -24.10
C MET A 371 5.81 0.28 -24.26
N ASP A 372 4.65 0.89 -24.02
CA ASP A 372 4.41 2.33 -24.20
C ASP A 372 4.52 3.11 -22.90
N SER A 373 4.74 2.44 -21.76
CA SER A 373 4.82 3.08 -20.46
C SER A 373 6.19 3.73 -20.25
N PRO A 374 6.29 5.07 -20.17
CA PRO A 374 7.52 5.73 -19.72
C PRO A 374 7.83 5.34 -18.27
N LEU A 375 9.09 5.51 -17.86
CA LEU A 375 9.47 5.38 -16.46
C LEU A 375 8.69 6.44 -15.65
N GLY A 376 7.77 6.00 -14.81
CA GLY A 376 6.90 6.85 -14.00
C GLY A 376 5.48 6.31 -13.89
N MET A 377 4.60 7.09 -13.28
CA MET A 377 3.21 6.69 -13.12
C MET A 377 2.49 6.61 -14.47
N TYR A 378 1.71 5.54 -14.63
CA TYR A 378 0.87 5.33 -15.79
C TYR A 378 -0.23 6.41 -15.89
N VAL A 379 -0.34 7.05 -17.06
CA VAL A 379 -1.40 8.02 -17.37
C VAL A 379 -2.35 7.39 -18.38
N PRO A 380 -3.65 7.24 -18.08
CA PRO A 380 -4.61 6.71 -19.03
C PRO A 380 -4.72 7.57 -20.30
N GLN A 381 -4.72 6.96 -21.50
CA GLN A 381 -4.79 7.68 -22.78
C GLN A 381 -6.01 8.57 -22.94
N HIS A 382 -7.12 8.25 -22.28
CA HIS A 382 -8.34 9.06 -22.32
C HIS A 382 -8.28 10.39 -21.55
N GLN A 383 -7.27 10.63 -20.71
CA GLN A 383 -7.10 11.90 -19.99
C GLN A 383 -6.30 12.95 -20.79
N GLU A 384 -5.46 12.55 -21.76
CA GLU A 384 -4.72 13.51 -22.59
C GLU A 384 -5.65 14.37 -23.47
N LEU A 385 -6.80 13.84 -23.88
CA LEU A 385 -7.80 14.59 -24.68
C LEU A 385 -8.55 15.66 -23.87
N ALA A 386 -8.70 15.49 -22.56
CA ALA A 386 -9.41 16.46 -21.71
C ALA A 386 -8.53 17.65 -21.29
N THR A 387 -7.23 17.46 -21.16
CA THR A 387 -6.28 18.51 -20.73
C THR A 387 -5.95 19.49 -21.86
N THR A 388 -6.00 19.03 -23.11
CA THR A 388 -5.71 19.87 -24.29
C THR A 388 -6.87 20.83 -24.63
N GLN A 389 -8.12 20.52 -24.21
CA GLN A 389 -9.27 21.39 -24.45
C GLN A 389 -9.43 22.53 -23.44
N VAL A 390 -8.79 22.46 -22.27
CA VAL A 390 -8.89 23.52 -21.24
C VAL A 390 -7.89 24.66 -21.48
N LEU A 391 -6.87 24.47 -22.33
CA LEU A 391 -5.84 25.49 -22.60
C LEU A 391 -6.09 26.29 -23.90
N SER A 392 -7.17 26.03 -24.65
CA SER A 392 -7.55 26.76 -25.86
C SER A 392 -8.84 27.58 -25.69
N GLY A 393 -8.93 28.39 -24.63
CA GLY A 393 -9.94 29.45 -24.51
C GLY A 393 -9.53 30.68 -25.33
N PRO A 394 -10.48 31.40 -25.94
CA PRO A 394 -10.16 32.48 -26.87
C PRO A 394 -9.49 33.68 -26.17
N ARG A 395 -8.53 34.24 -26.87
CA ARG A 395 -7.87 35.51 -26.52
C ARG A 395 -8.82 36.68 -26.67
#